data_f9edc41997cad50014343eec7674ad11
#
_entry.id   f9edc41997cad50014343eec7674ad11
#
_cell.length_a   1.000
_cell.length_b   1.000
_cell.length_c   1.000
_cell.angle_alpha   90.00
_cell.angle_beta   90.00
_cell.angle_gamma   90.00
#
_symmetry.space_group_name_H-M   'P 1'
#
loop_
_entity.id
_entity.type
_entity.pdbx_description
1 polymer ?
#
loop_
_entity_poly.entity_id
_entity_poly.type
_entity_poly.pdbx_seq_one_letter_code
_entity_poly.pdbx_strand_id
1 'polypeptide(L)'
;MSLVSTPAIVLRTYRYSETSKIVRLATRDYGVQSAIAKGVLRPRSPFGAALETLSEGVAQLYHKDTRELQTLAAFDVIQLRRDLAADLGRFAGATALAEVILKMAPPAPLPAAYDAFIQGLDALAGAPAGQADAVAVRWLWLVVGVLGFAPQLDTCVRDGNELSPPSPGSGTVAFSIMEGGALCPSCAGLQPPTRLPAQAYRDLVTLNDAAAELPTLDKAHAAAHRRLVARFIRHHLDESVAHPNGGGREPKSTAIDIWERGAWVGS
;
A
#
# COMPACT_ATOMS: atom_id res chain seq x y z
N MET A 1 -28.14 -5.01 -13.68
CA MET A 1 -26.81 -5.55 -13.94
C MET A 1 -26.33 -4.96 -15.25
N SER A 2 -25.34 -4.11 -15.20
CA SER A 2 -24.79 -3.41 -16.37
C SER A 2 -23.38 -3.93 -16.67
N LEU A 3 -23.02 -3.94 -17.93
CA LEU A 3 -21.61 -4.14 -18.33
C LEU A 3 -20.93 -2.78 -18.22
N VAL A 4 -19.89 -2.70 -17.38
CA VAL A 4 -19.09 -1.50 -17.17
C VAL A 4 -17.64 -1.77 -17.52
N SER A 5 -16.93 -0.73 -17.91
CA SER A 5 -15.52 -0.76 -18.28
C SER A 5 -14.77 0.25 -17.42
N THR A 6 -13.69 -0.17 -16.77
CA THR A 6 -12.93 0.68 -15.83
C THR A 6 -11.45 0.31 -15.83
N PRO A 7 -10.54 1.30 -15.70
CA PRO A 7 -9.14 1.01 -15.42
C PRO A 7 -9.01 0.20 -14.13
N ALA A 8 -8.18 -0.83 -14.15
CA ALA A 8 -8.05 -1.75 -13.03
C ALA A 8 -6.66 -2.36 -12.91
N ILE A 9 -6.28 -2.69 -11.67
CA ILE A 9 -5.10 -3.50 -11.36
C ILE A 9 -5.51 -4.74 -10.58
N VAL A 10 -4.90 -5.87 -10.90
CA VAL A 10 -5.05 -7.12 -10.17
C VAL A 10 -4.28 -7.05 -8.85
N LEU A 11 -5.00 -7.01 -7.72
CA LEU A 11 -4.40 -7.01 -6.38
C LEU A 11 -4.07 -8.43 -5.91
N ARG A 12 -4.98 -9.37 -6.13
CA ARG A 12 -4.84 -10.76 -5.68
C ARG A 12 -5.77 -11.69 -6.45
N THR A 13 -5.38 -12.95 -6.59
CA THR A 13 -6.23 -13.99 -7.19
C THR A 13 -6.34 -15.20 -6.28
N TYR A 14 -7.50 -15.85 -6.29
CA TYR A 14 -7.77 -17.08 -5.54
C TYR A 14 -8.38 -18.13 -6.47
N ARG A 15 -7.98 -19.40 -6.32
CA ARG A 15 -8.67 -20.48 -7.01
C ARG A 15 -10.07 -20.64 -6.40
N TYR A 16 -11.09 -20.61 -7.25
CA TYR A 16 -12.49 -20.72 -6.82
C TYR A 16 -13.11 -22.08 -7.17
N SER A 17 -12.82 -22.59 -8.36
CA SER A 17 -13.26 -23.89 -8.83
C SER A 17 -12.18 -24.51 -9.73
N GLU A 18 -12.47 -25.65 -10.35
CA GLU A 18 -11.53 -26.30 -11.27
C GLU A 18 -11.12 -25.40 -12.44
N THR A 19 -12.01 -24.51 -12.90
CA THR A 19 -11.76 -23.68 -14.08
C THR A 19 -11.80 -22.19 -13.80
N SER A 20 -12.17 -21.74 -12.59
CA SER A 20 -12.43 -20.32 -12.29
C SER A 20 -11.56 -19.80 -11.16
N LYS A 21 -11.27 -18.48 -11.18
CA LYS A 21 -10.64 -17.76 -10.09
C LYS A 21 -11.53 -16.63 -9.61
N ILE A 22 -11.42 -16.26 -8.32
CA ILE A 22 -11.83 -14.95 -7.83
C ILE A 22 -10.63 -14.03 -7.98
N VAL A 23 -10.87 -12.84 -8.51
CA VAL A 23 -9.88 -11.79 -8.70
C VAL A 23 -10.29 -10.59 -7.87
N ARG A 24 -9.37 -10.07 -7.05
CA ARG A 24 -9.52 -8.80 -6.36
C ARG A 24 -8.88 -7.73 -7.23
N LEU A 25 -9.64 -6.71 -7.58
CA LEU A 25 -9.23 -5.62 -8.46
C LEU A 25 -9.31 -4.29 -7.71
N ALA A 26 -8.24 -3.49 -7.76
CA ALA A 26 -8.40 -2.06 -7.58
C ALA A 26 -8.94 -1.50 -8.87
N THR A 27 -10.10 -0.86 -8.85
CA THR A 27 -10.68 -0.18 -10.00
C THR A 27 -10.77 1.31 -9.73
N ARG A 28 -10.56 2.12 -10.77
CA ARG A 28 -10.57 3.58 -10.61
C ARG A 28 -11.95 4.12 -10.29
N ASP A 29 -12.99 3.56 -10.94
CA ASP A 29 -14.34 4.12 -10.91
C ASP A 29 -15.32 3.38 -9.99
N TYR A 30 -14.93 2.21 -9.47
CA TYR A 30 -15.80 1.35 -8.65
C TYR A 30 -15.12 0.90 -7.34
N GLY A 31 -13.94 1.45 -6.97
CA GLY A 31 -13.20 1.05 -5.79
C GLY A 31 -12.64 -0.38 -5.88
N VAL A 32 -12.43 -1.03 -4.73
CA VAL A 32 -11.91 -2.40 -4.69
C VAL A 32 -13.03 -3.41 -4.94
N GLN A 33 -12.95 -4.13 -6.06
CA GLN A 33 -13.96 -5.11 -6.49
C GLN A 33 -13.48 -6.55 -6.37
N SER A 34 -14.40 -7.43 -5.97
CA SER A 34 -14.24 -8.88 -6.11
C SER A 34 -14.97 -9.34 -7.37
N ALA A 35 -14.31 -10.07 -8.24
CA ALA A 35 -14.93 -10.58 -9.46
C ALA A 35 -14.56 -12.03 -9.73
N ILE A 36 -15.51 -12.83 -10.22
CA ILE A 36 -15.26 -14.17 -10.70
C ILE A 36 -14.85 -14.13 -12.17
N ALA A 37 -13.66 -14.66 -12.47
CA ALA A 37 -13.17 -14.92 -13.82
C ALA A 37 -13.46 -16.38 -14.19
N LYS A 38 -14.55 -16.61 -14.93
CA LYS A 38 -14.98 -17.95 -15.32
C LYS A 38 -14.10 -18.51 -16.44
N GLY A 39 -13.70 -19.77 -16.32
CA GLY A 39 -12.93 -20.46 -17.35
C GLY A 39 -11.47 -19.99 -17.48
N VAL A 40 -10.96 -19.19 -16.57
CA VAL A 40 -9.58 -18.65 -16.60
C VAL A 40 -8.50 -19.74 -16.58
N LEU A 41 -8.79 -20.90 -15.98
CA LEU A 41 -7.86 -22.05 -15.90
C LEU A 41 -8.01 -23.04 -17.06
N ARG A 42 -8.87 -22.74 -18.05
CA ARG A 42 -9.01 -23.61 -19.25
C ARG A 42 -7.84 -23.37 -20.22
N PRO A 43 -7.39 -24.40 -20.98
CA PRO A 43 -6.23 -24.30 -21.88
C PRO A 43 -6.31 -23.17 -22.93
N ARG A 44 -7.51 -22.73 -23.31
CA ARG A 44 -7.74 -21.64 -24.28
C ARG A 44 -8.53 -20.51 -23.62
N SER A 45 -8.15 -20.15 -22.40
CA SER A 45 -8.79 -19.05 -21.69
C SER A 45 -8.57 -17.72 -22.41
N PRO A 46 -9.61 -16.87 -22.57
CA PRO A 46 -9.43 -15.52 -23.09
C PRO A 46 -8.62 -14.61 -22.18
N PHE A 47 -8.45 -15.01 -20.90
CA PHE A 47 -7.69 -14.22 -19.93
C PHE A 47 -6.18 -14.49 -20.01
N GLY A 48 -5.72 -15.68 -20.47
CA GLY A 48 -4.30 -16.02 -20.53
C GLY A 48 -3.55 -15.69 -19.24
N ALA A 49 -2.40 -15.01 -19.35
CA ALA A 49 -1.61 -14.48 -18.24
C ALA A 49 -2.10 -13.11 -17.72
N ALA A 50 -3.21 -12.60 -18.23
CA ALA A 50 -3.71 -11.26 -17.93
C ALA A 50 -4.02 -11.02 -16.44
N LEU A 51 -4.41 -12.08 -15.71
CA LEU A 51 -4.81 -11.98 -14.32
C LEU A 51 -3.70 -12.41 -13.36
N GLU A 52 -2.47 -11.97 -13.62
CA GLU A 52 -1.36 -12.03 -12.67
C GLU A 52 -1.41 -10.85 -11.71
N THR A 53 -0.90 -11.03 -10.49
CA THR A 53 -0.83 -9.94 -9.50
C THR A 53 -0.01 -8.77 -10.05
N LEU A 54 -0.51 -7.55 -9.86
CA LEU A 54 0.00 -6.28 -10.38
C LEU A 54 -0.19 -6.06 -11.89
N SER A 55 -0.87 -6.97 -12.61
CA SER A 55 -1.26 -6.70 -14.00
C SER A 55 -2.24 -5.52 -14.03
N GLU A 56 -1.94 -4.55 -14.89
CA GLU A 56 -2.75 -3.36 -15.15
C GLU A 56 -3.50 -3.51 -16.46
N GLY A 57 -4.74 -3.06 -16.49
CA GLY A 57 -5.56 -3.15 -17.69
C GLY A 57 -6.90 -2.46 -17.53
N VAL A 58 -7.80 -2.74 -18.49
CA VAL A 58 -9.19 -2.34 -18.44
C VAL A 58 -10.05 -3.56 -18.13
N ALA A 59 -10.73 -3.52 -16.99
CA ALA A 59 -11.66 -4.58 -16.58
C ALA A 59 -13.05 -4.30 -17.14
N GLN A 60 -13.64 -5.32 -17.78
CA GLN A 60 -15.06 -5.31 -18.15
C GLN A 60 -15.83 -6.16 -17.15
N LEU A 61 -16.68 -5.53 -16.34
CA LEU A 61 -17.41 -6.15 -15.26
C LEU A 61 -18.91 -6.12 -15.52
N TYR A 62 -19.58 -7.25 -15.33
CA TYR A 62 -21.02 -7.25 -15.10
C TYR A 62 -21.27 -6.79 -13.66
N HIS A 63 -21.48 -5.48 -13.49
CA HIS A 63 -21.58 -4.83 -12.20
C HIS A 63 -23.04 -4.74 -11.71
N LYS A 64 -23.21 -4.95 -10.41
CA LYS A 64 -24.45 -4.71 -9.68
C LYS A 64 -24.12 -4.26 -8.26
N ASP A 65 -24.57 -3.09 -7.83
CA ASP A 65 -24.24 -2.47 -6.53
C ASP A 65 -24.61 -3.35 -5.33
N THR A 66 -25.65 -4.18 -5.48
CA THR A 66 -26.13 -5.08 -4.40
C THR A 66 -25.36 -6.40 -4.30
N ARG A 67 -24.28 -6.59 -5.06
CA ARG A 67 -23.47 -7.82 -5.05
C ARG A 67 -22.05 -7.54 -4.63
N GLU A 68 -21.53 -8.33 -3.73
CA GLU A 68 -20.13 -8.30 -3.33
C GLU A 68 -19.20 -8.99 -4.35
N LEU A 69 -19.73 -10.01 -5.05
CA LEU A 69 -18.98 -10.75 -6.07
C LEU A 69 -19.56 -10.46 -7.46
N GLN A 70 -18.80 -9.72 -8.25
CA GLN A 70 -19.13 -9.37 -9.63
C GLN A 70 -18.72 -10.48 -10.59
N THR A 71 -19.00 -10.32 -11.91
CA THR A 71 -18.47 -11.22 -12.93
C THR A 71 -17.53 -10.46 -13.85
N LEU A 72 -16.29 -10.93 -13.95
CA LEU A 72 -15.32 -10.40 -14.91
C LEU A 72 -15.61 -10.99 -16.28
N ALA A 73 -16.01 -10.13 -17.23
CA ALA A 73 -16.30 -10.51 -18.61
C ALA A 73 -15.01 -10.56 -19.45
N ALA A 74 -14.16 -9.53 -19.32
CA ALA A 74 -12.86 -9.43 -19.98
C ALA A 74 -11.88 -8.61 -19.14
N PHE A 75 -10.59 -8.75 -19.44
CA PHE A 75 -9.52 -7.93 -18.90
C PHE A 75 -8.51 -7.65 -20.01
N ASP A 76 -8.54 -6.42 -20.52
CA ASP A 76 -7.68 -5.97 -21.59
C ASP A 76 -6.38 -5.43 -20.99
N VAL A 77 -5.30 -6.20 -21.06
CA VAL A 77 -4.01 -5.87 -20.42
C VAL A 77 -3.38 -4.67 -21.12
N ILE A 78 -3.00 -3.68 -20.30
CA ILE A 78 -2.16 -2.55 -20.69
C ILE A 78 -0.70 -2.85 -20.36
N GLN A 79 -0.43 -3.33 -19.12
CA GLN A 79 0.92 -3.58 -18.65
C GLN A 79 0.95 -4.76 -17.67
N LEU A 80 1.93 -5.67 -17.83
CA LEU A 80 2.14 -6.79 -16.92
C LEU A 80 3.12 -6.48 -15.77
N ARG A 81 3.78 -5.33 -15.79
CA ARG A 81 4.73 -4.83 -14.76
C ARG A 81 5.81 -5.86 -14.36
N ARG A 82 6.34 -6.58 -15.37
CA ARG A 82 7.36 -7.62 -15.18
C ARG A 82 8.65 -7.10 -14.58
N ASP A 83 8.94 -5.81 -14.78
CA ASP A 83 10.13 -5.14 -14.24
C ASP A 83 10.12 -5.11 -12.71
N LEU A 84 8.93 -5.07 -12.09
CA LEU A 84 8.79 -5.21 -10.65
C LEU A 84 9.20 -6.61 -10.17
N ALA A 85 8.84 -7.65 -10.92
CA ALA A 85 9.16 -9.04 -10.57
C ALA A 85 10.64 -9.41 -10.78
N ALA A 86 11.39 -8.60 -11.53
CA ALA A 86 12.82 -8.79 -11.75
C ALA A 86 13.69 -8.45 -10.54
N ASP A 87 13.16 -7.69 -9.57
CA ASP A 87 13.85 -7.29 -8.35
C ASP A 87 12.97 -7.57 -7.12
N LEU A 88 13.51 -8.33 -6.15
CA LEU A 88 12.75 -8.75 -4.96
C LEU A 88 12.31 -7.57 -4.09
N GLY A 89 13.13 -6.53 -3.95
CA GLY A 89 12.81 -5.34 -3.16
C GLY A 89 11.66 -4.55 -3.80
N ARG A 90 11.74 -4.33 -5.12
CA ARG A 90 10.67 -3.67 -5.89
C ARG A 90 9.37 -4.47 -5.82
N PHE A 91 9.43 -5.77 -6.02
CA PHE A 91 8.26 -6.65 -5.98
C PHE A 91 7.62 -6.67 -4.58
N ALA A 92 8.43 -6.77 -3.54
CA ALA A 92 7.95 -6.75 -2.16
C ALA A 92 7.30 -5.41 -1.80
N GLY A 93 7.91 -4.27 -2.18
CA GLY A 93 7.31 -2.95 -2.03
C GLY A 93 5.97 -2.80 -2.77
N ALA A 94 5.92 -3.25 -4.03
CA ALA A 94 4.72 -3.21 -4.85
C ALA A 94 3.59 -4.08 -4.28
N THR A 95 3.90 -5.28 -3.77
CA THR A 95 2.90 -6.15 -3.12
C THR A 95 2.44 -5.60 -1.77
N ALA A 96 3.30 -4.91 -1.02
CA ALA A 96 2.92 -4.20 0.20
C ALA A 96 1.93 -3.05 -0.11
N LEU A 97 2.19 -2.25 -1.16
CA LEU A 97 1.26 -1.22 -1.64
C LEU A 97 -0.10 -1.84 -2.05
N ALA A 98 -0.07 -2.95 -2.80
CA ALA A 98 -1.29 -3.65 -3.20
C ALA A 98 -2.09 -4.15 -1.99
N GLU A 99 -1.42 -4.60 -0.92
CA GLU A 99 -2.08 -5.02 0.31
C GLU A 99 -2.72 -3.85 1.05
N VAL A 100 -2.07 -2.68 1.10
CA VAL A 100 -2.65 -1.45 1.67
C VAL A 100 -3.95 -1.09 0.95
N ILE A 101 -3.93 -1.03 -0.38
CA ILE A 101 -5.14 -0.78 -1.17
C ILE A 101 -6.21 -1.85 -0.90
N LEU A 102 -5.84 -3.12 -0.90
CA LEU A 102 -6.76 -4.23 -0.70
C LEU A 102 -7.50 -4.17 0.65
N LYS A 103 -6.81 -3.72 1.70
CA LYS A 103 -7.29 -3.75 3.09
C LYS A 103 -7.87 -2.43 3.58
N MET A 104 -7.29 -1.29 3.14
CA MET A 104 -7.64 0.03 3.68
C MET A 104 -8.52 0.86 2.74
N ALA A 105 -8.51 0.58 1.41
CA ALA A 105 -9.34 1.36 0.50
C ALA A 105 -10.82 1.09 0.77
N PRO A 106 -11.64 2.15 0.79
CA PRO A 106 -13.08 2.00 0.98
C PRO A 106 -13.70 1.22 -0.18
N PRO A 107 -14.86 0.57 0.02
CA PRO A 107 -15.59 -0.09 -1.07
C PRO A 107 -16.13 0.89 -2.11
N ALA A 108 -16.23 2.17 -1.76
CA ALA A 108 -16.61 3.25 -2.66
C ALA A 108 -15.45 3.69 -3.58
N PRO A 109 -15.73 4.27 -4.75
CA PRO A 109 -14.70 4.81 -5.63
C PRO A 109 -13.83 5.86 -4.91
N LEU A 110 -12.52 5.72 -5.03
CA LEU A 110 -11.54 6.70 -4.57
C LEU A 110 -10.45 6.83 -5.63
N PRO A 111 -10.71 7.57 -6.73
CA PRO A 111 -9.77 7.70 -7.86
C PRO A 111 -8.38 8.16 -7.43
N ALA A 112 -8.28 9.06 -6.45
CA ALA A 112 -7.00 9.53 -5.93
C ALA A 112 -6.15 8.40 -5.34
N ALA A 113 -6.75 7.42 -4.65
CA ALA A 113 -6.01 6.28 -4.11
C ALA A 113 -5.57 5.32 -5.23
N TYR A 114 -6.41 5.12 -6.25
CA TYR A 114 -6.03 4.36 -7.43
C TYR A 114 -4.85 5.02 -8.16
N ASP A 115 -4.94 6.32 -8.42
CA ASP A 115 -3.90 7.08 -9.13
C ASP A 115 -2.59 7.11 -8.33
N ALA A 116 -2.63 7.28 -7.00
CA ALA A 116 -1.45 7.20 -6.13
C ALA A 116 -0.83 5.78 -6.13
N PHE A 117 -1.65 4.75 -6.17
CA PHE A 117 -1.17 3.37 -6.26
C PHE A 117 -0.43 3.12 -7.59
N ILE A 118 -0.99 3.54 -8.73
CA ILE A 118 -0.32 3.46 -10.05
C ILE A 118 1.03 4.17 -10.00
N GLN A 119 1.05 5.43 -9.55
CA GLN A 119 2.29 6.22 -9.45
C GLN A 119 3.33 5.52 -8.57
N GLY A 120 2.90 4.91 -7.47
CA GLY A 120 3.78 4.13 -6.60
C GLY A 120 4.40 2.92 -7.30
N LEU A 121 3.62 2.20 -8.10
CA LEU A 121 4.11 1.07 -8.89
C LEU A 121 5.08 1.53 -9.99
N ASP A 122 4.79 2.64 -10.66
CA ASP A 122 5.67 3.22 -11.69
C ASP A 122 6.99 3.71 -11.09
N ALA A 123 6.92 4.40 -9.94
CA ALA A 123 8.11 4.84 -9.21
C ALA A 123 8.99 3.66 -8.76
N LEU A 124 8.39 2.56 -8.29
CA LEU A 124 9.11 1.35 -7.93
C LEU A 124 9.75 0.68 -9.15
N ALA A 125 9.05 0.60 -10.27
CA ALA A 125 9.59 0.04 -11.50
C ALA A 125 10.81 0.84 -12.00
N GLY A 126 10.76 2.18 -11.91
CA GLY A 126 11.84 3.09 -12.26
C GLY A 126 12.88 3.34 -11.16
N ALA A 127 12.77 2.75 -9.98
CA ALA A 127 13.65 3.03 -8.86
C ALA A 127 15.11 2.73 -9.20
N PRO A 128 16.06 3.64 -8.91
CA PRO A 128 17.49 3.34 -9.05
C PRO A 128 17.91 2.15 -8.18
N ALA A 129 18.99 1.48 -8.57
CA ALA A 129 19.55 0.38 -7.79
C ALA A 129 19.85 0.83 -6.35
N GLY A 130 19.40 0.06 -5.37
CA GLY A 130 19.57 0.36 -3.95
C GLY A 130 18.58 1.37 -3.35
N GLN A 131 17.67 1.97 -4.14
CA GLN A 131 16.69 2.94 -3.65
C GLN A 131 15.26 2.38 -3.54
N ALA A 132 15.02 1.13 -3.91
CA ALA A 132 13.70 0.52 -3.88
C ALA A 132 13.01 0.63 -2.51
N ASP A 133 13.75 0.50 -1.42
CA ASP A 133 13.23 0.65 -0.05
C ASP A 133 12.73 2.07 0.23
N ALA A 134 13.52 3.09 -0.11
CA ALA A 134 13.13 4.49 0.12
C ALA A 134 11.90 4.86 -0.73
N VAL A 135 11.86 4.39 -1.98
CA VAL A 135 10.70 4.57 -2.88
C VAL A 135 9.47 3.87 -2.30
N ALA A 136 9.59 2.61 -1.85
CA ALA A 136 8.49 1.87 -1.26
C ALA A 136 7.95 2.55 0.01
N VAL A 137 8.83 2.98 0.92
CA VAL A 137 8.44 3.70 2.14
C VAL A 137 7.70 4.99 1.79
N ARG A 138 8.22 5.81 0.85
CA ARG A 138 7.55 7.03 0.40
C ARG A 138 6.13 6.74 -0.08
N TRP A 139 5.98 5.81 -1.00
CA TRP A 139 4.68 5.54 -1.60
C TRP A 139 3.69 4.86 -0.65
N LEU A 140 4.17 4.08 0.32
CA LEU A 140 3.32 3.57 1.40
C LEU A 140 2.76 4.73 2.24
N TRP A 141 3.58 5.71 2.63
CA TRP A 141 3.11 6.89 3.36
C TRP A 141 2.14 7.72 2.53
N LEU A 142 2.44 7.99 1.25
CA LEU A 142 1.58 8.79 0.37
C LEU A 142 0.23 8.09 0.13
N VAL A 143 0.22 6.79 -0.14
CA VAL A 143 -1.03 6.03 -0.33
C VAL A 143 -1.85 6.02 0.95
N VAL A 144 -1.24 5.76 2.11
CA VAL A 144 -1.91 5.82 3.42
C VAL A 144 -2.46 7.21 3.68
N GLY A 145 -1.72 8.25 3.30
CA GLY A 145 -2.17 9.64 3.39
C GLY A 145 -3.42 9.93 2.56
N VAL A 146 -3.45 9.48 1.30
CA VAL A 146 -4.62 9.62 0.42
C VAL A 146 -5.82 8.83 0.94
N LEU A 147 -5.58 7.74 1.66
CA LEU A 147 -6.63 6.96 2.32
C LEU A 147 -7.17 7.61 3.61
N GLY A 148 -6.64 8.79 4.00
CA GLY A 148 -7.13 9.56 5.14
C GLY A 148 -6.29 9.38 6.43
N PHE A 149 -5.17 8.67 6.36
CA PHE A 149 -4.29 8.40 7.49
C PHE A 149 -2.92 9.09 7.35
N ALA A 150 -2.89 10.30 6.79
CA ALA A 150 -1.64 11.08 6.69
C ALA A 150 -1.07 11.33 8.10
N PRO A 151 0.22 11.02 8.37
CA PRO A 151 0.79 11.33 9.66
C PRO A 151 0.94 12.84 9.83
N GLN A 152 0.53 13.36 11.00
CA GLN A 152 0.72 14.76 11.35
C GLN A 152 2.17 14.98 11.80
N LEU A 153 2.93 15.78 11.06
CA LEU A 153 4.36 15.95 11.29
C LEU A 153 4.80 17.37 11.62
N ASP A 154 4.02 18.38 11.26
CA ASP A 154 4.32 19.81 11.44
C ASP A 154 3.73 20.40 12.72
N THR A 155 2.71 19.75 13.27
CA THR A 155 2.08 20.14 14.52
C THR A 155 1.93 18.95 15.47
N CYS A 156 1.87 19.23 16.76
CA CYS A 156 1.64 18.23 17.79
C CYS A 156 0.20 17.70 17.70
N VAL A 157 0.01 16.38 17.60
CA VAL A 157 -1.33 15.77 17.46
C VAL A 157 -2.22 15.96 18.68
N ARG A 158 -1.68 16.38 19.86
CA ARG A 158 -2.47 16.55 21.09
C ARG A 158 -2.89 17.99 21.36
N ASP A 159 -1.99 18.93 21.17
CA ASP A 159 -2.23 20.34 21.54
C ASP A 159 -2.16 21.30 20.33
N GLY A 160 -1.84 20.80 19.13
CA GLY A 160 -1.79 21.59 17.90
C GLY A 160 -0.59 22.57 17.81
N ASN A 161 0.32 22.55 18.78
CA ASN A 161 1.51 23.41 18.73
C ASN A 161 2.42 23.05 17.55
N GLU A 162 2.95 24.05 16.87
CA GLU A 162 3.91 23.85 15.79
C GLU A 162 5.16 23.12 16.28
N LEU A 163 5.60 22.16 15.46
CA LEU A 163 6.79 21.37 15.71
C LEU A 163 7.88 21.78 14.73
N SER A 164 8.95 22.36 15.24
CA SER A 164 10.14 22.58 14.43
C SER A 164 10.98 21.32 14.35
N PRO A 165 11.44 20.92 13.15
CA PRO A 165 12.39 19.82 13.03
C PRO A 165 13.61 20.07 13.92
N PRO A 166 14.08 19.08 14.69
CA PRO A 166 15.25 19.26 15.55
C PRO A 166 16.48 19.51 14.69
N SER A 167 17.44 20.28 15.25
CA SER A 167 18.71 20.57 14.57
C SER A 167 19.45 19.27 14.20
N PRO A 168 20.21 19.26 13.07
CA PRO A 168 21.00 18.10 12.68
C PRO A 168 21.90 17.61 13.82
N GLY A 169 21.89 16.29 14.06
CA GLY A 169 22.75 15.63 15.06
C GLY A 169 22.28 15.75 16.51
N SER A 170 21.15 16.41 16.79
CA SER A 170 20.68 16.60 18.17
C SER A 170 19.23 16.17 18.38
N GLY A 171 19.00 15.47 19.50
CA GLY A 171 17.67 15.20 20.01
C GLY A 171 16.88 14.11 19.30
N THR A 172 15.68 13.90 19.80
CA THR A 172 14.68 12.97 19.25
C THR A 172 13.32 13.64 19.23
N VAL A 173 12.47 13.26 18.28
CA VAL A 173 11.06 13.64 18.23
C VAL A 173 10.21 12.46 18.68
N ALA A 174 9.25 12.71 19.54
CA ALA A 174 8.27 11.72 19.95
C ALA A 174 7.22 11.54 18.84
N PHE A 175 6.93 10.31 18.47
CA PHE A 175 5.94 9.95 17.45
C PHE A 175 4.97 8.92 18.02
N SER A 176 3.69 9.25 18.04
CA SER A 176 2.63 8.35 18.47
C SER A 176 1.98 7.68 17.24
N ILE A 177 2.16 6.37 17.13
CA ILE A 177 1.49 5.58 16.09
C ILE A 177 -0.03 5.59 16.32
N MET A 178 -0.46 5.49 17.57
CA MET A 178 -1.88 5.46 17.95
C MET A 178 -2.60 6.78 17.62
N GLU A 179 -1.91 7.91 17.82
CA GLU A 179 -2.49 9.24 17.60
C GLU A 179 -2.19 9.77 16.19
N GLY A 180 -1.41 9.02 15.42
CA GLY A 180 -1.17 9.30 14.02
C GLY A 180 -0.15 10.40 13.75
N GLY A 181 0.79 10.72 14.68
CA GLY A 181 1.75 11.80 14.38
C GLY A 181 2.74 12.16 15.48
N ALA A 182 3.40 13.28 15.29
CA ALA A 182 4.44 13.78 16.18
C ALA A 182 3.86 14.49 17.41
N LEU A 183 4.62 14.45 18.52
CA LEU A 183 4.27 15.08 19.79
C LEU A 183 5.33 16.07 20.21
N CYS A 184 4.90 17.23 20.75
CA CYS A 184 5.79 18.19 21.37
C CYS A 184 6.38 17.64 22.68
N PRO A 185 7.50 18.20 23.20
CA PRO A 185 8.14 17.71 24.41
C PRO A 185 7.20 17.66 25.63
N SER A 186 6.29 18.62 25.78
CA SER A 186 5.32 18.69 26.86
C SER A 186 4.25 17.59 26.78
N CYS A 187 3.82 17.21 25.57
CA CYS A 187 2.82 16.17 25.35
C CYS A 187 3.40 14.76 25.26
N ALA A 188 4.70 14.62 25.05
CA ALA A 188 5.35 13.31 24.89
C ALA A 188 5.23 12.39 26.14
N GLY A 189 5.00 12.95 27.33
CA GLY A 189 4.65 12.24 28.56
C GLY A 189 5.67 11.19 29.01
N LEU A 190 5.29 10.41 30.04
CA LEU A 190 6.10 9.34 30.62
C LEU A 190 5.94 7.98 29.92
N GLN A 191 4.87 7.80 29.14
CA GLN A 191 4.70 6.59 28.31
C GLN A 191 5.44 6.79 26.98
N PRO A 192 6.35 5.86 26.62
CA PRO A 192 7.24 6.14 25.50
C PRO A 192 6.51 5.99 24.15
N PRO A 193 6.13 7.10 23.51
CA PRO A 193 5.92 7.07 22.08
C PRO A 193 7.22 6.60 21.41
N THR A 194 7.14 6.16 20.17
CA THR A 194 8.35 5.88 19.39
C THR A 194 9.19 7.15 19.34
N ARG A 195 10.46 7.08 19.75
CA ARG A 195 11.37 8.22 19.65
C ARG A 195 12.16 8.12 18.35
N LEU A 196 11.96 9.07 17.46
CA LEU A 196 12.66 9.17 16.20
C LEU A 196 13.90 10.05 16.38
N PRO A 197 15.11 9.56 16.05
CA PRO A 197 16.28 10.44 15.93
C PRO A 197 15.97 11.61 15.00
N ALA A 198 16.62 12.75 15.22
CA ALA A 198 16.40 13.97 14.43
C ALA A 198 16.49 13.74 12.91
N GLN A 199 17.45 12.92 12.45
CA GLN A 199 17.56 12.59 11.04
C GLN A 199 16.40 11.73 10.54
N ALA A 200 16.01 10.68 11.27
CA ALA A 200 14.88 9.83 10.90
C ALA A 200 13.55 10.61 10.83
N TYR A 201 13.38 11.63 11.70
CA TYR A 201 12.21 12.51 11.61
C TYR A 201 12.24 13.39 10.35
N ARG A 202 13.39 13.99 9.99
CA ARG A 202 13.53 14.75 8.74
C ARG A 202 13.29 13.88 7.51
N ASP A 203 13.86 12.67 7.51
CA ASP A 203 13.64 11.71 6.42
C ASP A 203 12.15 11.37 6.32
N LEU A 204 11.45 11.19 7.46
CA LEU A 204 10.01 10.92 7.48
C LEU A 204 9.21 12.08 6.88
N VAL A 205 9.53 13.33 7.22
CA VAL A 205 8.91 14.53 6.61
C VAL A 205 9.13 14.53 5.10
N THR A 206 10.37 14.33 4.65
CA THR A 206 10.71 14.27 3.22
C THR A 206 10.02 13.10 2.49
N LEU A 207 9.88 11.95 3.14
CA LEU A 207 9.19 10.78 2.59
C LEU A 207 7.68 10.98 2.44
N ASN A 208 7.09 11.90 3.21
CA ASN A 208 5.67 12.27 3.10
C ASN A 208 5.41 13.39 2.08
N ASP A 209 6.44 13.92 1.44
CA ASP A 209 6.32 14.91 0.36
C ASP A 209 6.69 14.25 -0.99
N ALA A 210 5.69 14.16 -1.88
CA ALA A 210 5.88 13.58 -3.22
C ALA A 210 6.82 14.41 -4.11
N ALA A 211 6.92 15.72 -3.88
CA ALA A 211 7.73 16.65 -4.67
C ALA A 211 9.18 16.75 -4.16
N ALA A 212 9.43 16.36 -2.92
CA ALA A 212 10.77 16.43 -2.34
C ALA A 212 11.71 15.38 -2.96
N GLU A 213 13.00 15.71 -3.02
CA GLU A 213 14.03 14.73 -3.39
C GLU A 213 14.01 13.52 -2.44
N LEU A 214 14.20 12.32 -2.99
CA LEU A 214 14.19 11.10 -2.20
C LEU A 214 15.40 11.06 -1.26
N PRO A 215 15.21 10.86 0.06
CA PRO A 215 16.35 10.80 0.98
C PRO A 215 17.19 9.55 0.72
N THR A 216 18.50 9.70 0.83
CA THR A 216 19.40 8.55 0.80
C THR A 216 19.36 7.85 2.14
N LEU A 217 18.81 6.65 2.17
CA LEU A 217 18.71 5.82 3.36
C LEU A 217 19.75 4.70 3.31
N ASP A 218 20.60 4.61 4.32
CA ASP A 218 21.40 3.40 4.52
C ASP A 218 20.51 2.21 4.95
N LYS A 219 21.09 1.01 4.99
CA LYS A 219 20.35 -0.23 5.32
C LYS A 219 19.63 -0.16 6.68
N ALA A 220 20.26 0.45 7.69
CA ALA A 220 19.68 0.55 9.04
C ALA A 220 18.51 1.54 9.09
N HIS A 221 18.69 2.72 8.47
CA HIS A 221 17.63 3.73 8.36
C HIS A 221 16.46 3.24 7.51
N ALA A 222 16.73 2.61 6.36
CA ALA A 222 15.68 2.00 5.54
C ALA A 222 14.87 0.95 6.31
N ALA A 223 15.54 0.07 7.06
CA ALA A 223 14.86 -0.92 7.90
C ALA A 223 14.05 -0.28 9.04
N ALA A 224 14.53 0.82 9.63
CA ALA A 224 13.78 1.56 10.66
C ALA A 224 12.52 2.20 10.09
N HIS A 225 12.60 2.84 8.93
CA HIS A 225 11.44 3.43 8.24
C HIS A 225 10.44 2.36 7.77
N ARG A 226 10.90 1.22 7.25
CA ARG A 226 10.00 0.08 6.94
C ARG A 226 9.22 -0.37 8.17
N ARG A 227 9.89 -0.57 9.30
CA ARG A 227 9.23 -0.96 10.57
C ARG A 227 8.24 0.10 11.05
N LEU A 228 8.58 1.38 10.92
CA LEU A 228 7.71 2.47 11.35
C LEU A 228 6.41 2.49 10.54
N VAL A 229 6.49 2.53 9.20
CA VAL A 229 5.31 2.57 8.34
C VAL A 229 4.49 1.28 8.43
N ALA A 230 5.14 0.11 8.53
CA ALA A 230 4.42 -1.17 8.68
C ALA A 230 3.65 -1.23 10.02
N ARG A 231 4.24 -0.75 11.12
CA ARG A 231 3.54 -0.67 12.42
C ARG A 231 2.38 0.34 12.38
N PHE A 232 2.58 1.46 11.71
CA PHE A 232 1.53 2.48 11.52
C PHE A 232 0.35 1.91 10.73
N ILE A 233 0.63 1.26 9.61
CA ILE A 233 -0.39 0.63 8.77
C ILE A 233 -1.15 -0.44 9.57
N ARG A 234 -0.46 -1.34 10.29
CA ARG A 234 -1.14 -2.39 11.08
C ARG A 234 -2.06 -1.82 12.14
N HIS A 235 -1.61 -0.78 12.85
CA HIS A 235 -2.44 -0.16 13.88
C HIS A 235 -3.76 0.38 13.29
N HIS A 236 -3.69 1.13 12.19
CA HIS A 236 -4.88 1.69 11.55
C HIS A 236 -5.69 0.65 10.75
N LEU A 237 -5.08 -0.46 10.32
CA LEU A 237 -5.80 -1.61 9.76
C LEU A 237 -6.65 -2.32 10.80
N ASP A 238 -6.12 -2.57 12.00
CA ASP A 238 -6.85 -3.25 13.07
C ASP A 238 -8.07 -2.43 13.53
N GLU A 239 -7.98 -1.11 13.50
CA GLU A 239 -9.10 -0.21 13.78
C GLU A 239 -10.15 -0.20 12.65
N SER A 240 -9.74 -0.35 11.39
CA SER A 240 -10.65 -0.34 10.23
C SER A 240 -11.33 -1.69 9.96
N VAL A 241 -10.75 -2.81 10.38
CA VAL A 241 -11.25 -4.20 10.18
C VAL A 241 -12.30 -4.61 11.21
N ALA A 242 -12.86 -3.72 12.00
CA ALA A 242 -14.08 -3.98 12.79
C ALA A 242 -15.33 -4.28 11.90
N HIS A 243 -15.15 -4.86 10.69
CA HIS A 243 -16.22 -5.34 9.83
C HIS A 243 -16.32 -6.87 9.86
N PRO A 244 -17.50 -7.44 10.23
CA PRO A 244 -17.68 -8.84 10.60
C PRO A 244 -17.80 -9.86 9.45
N ASN A 245 -17.39 -9.56 8.22
CA ASN A 245 -17.64 -10.44 7.05
C ASN A 245 -16.39 -10.84 6.29
N GLY A 246 -15.43 -11.46 6.96
CA GLY A 246 -14.23 -12.04 6.31
C GLY A 246 -13.93 -13.44 6.80
N GLY A 247 -14.82 -14.41 6.50
CA GLY A 247 -14.62 -15.83 6.82
C GLY A 247 -13.57 -16.52 5.95
N GLY A 248 -12.32 -16.11 6.01
CA GLY A 248 -11.18 -16.81 5.45
C GLY A 248 -10.00 -16.68 6.41
N ARG A 249 -9.40 -17.82 6.79
CA ARG A 249 -8.17 -17.84 7.59
C ARG A 249 -7.10 -17.05 6.84
N GLU A 250 -6.83 -15.80 7.25
CA GLU A 250 -5.75 -15.01 6.65
C GLU A 250 -4.41 -15.76 6.75
N PRO A 251 -3.56 -15.67 5.71
CA PRO A 251 -2.24 -16.28 5.78
C PRO A 251 -1.48 -15.70 6.97
N LYS A 252 -0.72 -16.53 7.70
CA LYS A 252 0.05 -16.15 8.90
C LYS A 252 1.12 -15.07 8.65
N SER A 253 1.35 -14.68 7.40
CA SER A 253 2.29 -13.64 7.00
C SER A 253 1.69 -12.86 5.83
N THR A 254 1.57 -11.54 5.99
CA THR A 254 1.04 -10.63 4.98
C THR A 254 2.16 -10.12 4.06
N ALA A 255 1.82 -9.48 2.94
CA ALA A 255 2.83 -8.88 2.05
C ALA A 255 3.59 -7.75 2.78
N ILE A 256 2.90 -6.99 3.64
CA ILE A 256 3.53 -5.98 4.49
C ILE A 256 4.54 -6.60 5.45
N ASP A 257 4.22 -7.75 6.07
CA ASP A 257 5.14 -8.45 6.98
C ASP A 257 6.38 -9.00 6.25
N ILE A 258 6.19 -9.50 5.02
CA ILE A 258 7.29 -9.99 4.18
C ILE A 258 8.19 -8.81 3.81
N TRP A 259 7.61 -7.71 3.36
CA TRP A 259 8.33 -6.50 2.98
C TRP A 259 9.06 -5.88 4.18
N GLU A 260 8.43 -5.79 5.36
CA GLU A 260 9.05 -5.23 6.57
C GLU A 260 10.33 -5.99 6.96
N ARG A 261 10.31 -7.32 6.87
CA ARG A 261 11.48 -8.15 7.23
C ARG A 261 12.69 -7.90 6.34
N GLY A 262 12.49 -7.47 5.10
CA GLY A 262 13.58 -7.16 4.19
C GLY A 262 14.48 -8.35 3.88
N ALA A 263 13.94 -9.54 3.72
CA ALA A 263 14.69 -10.78 3.56
C ALA A 263 15.61 -10.81 2.31
N TRP A 264 15.42 -9.87 1.39
CA TRP A 264 16.22 -9.67 0.17
C TRP A 264 17.46 -8.79 0.38
N VAL A 265 17.65 -8.20 1.57
CA VAL A 265 18.76 -7.25 1.84
C VAL A 265 20.07 -7.96 2.22
N GLY A 266 20.05 -9.28 2.30
CA GLY A 266 21.17 -10.12 2.74
C GLY A 266 21.75 -11.08 1.69
N SER A 267 21.30 -11.01 0.43
CA SER A 267 21.85 -11.84 -0.65
C SER A 267 22.71 -11.06 -1.61
#